data_49cbd44d6b4fb8e681bdec0090b7e579
#
_entry.id   49cbd44d6b4fb8e681bdec0090b7e579
#
_cell.length_a   1.000
_cell.length_b   1.000
_cell.length_c   1.000
_cell.angle_alpha   90.00
_cell.angle_beta   90.00
_cell.angle_gamma   90.00
#
_symmetry.space_group_name_H-M   'P 1'
#
loop_
_entity.id
_entity.type
_entity.pdbx_description
1 polymer ?
#
loop_
_entity_poly.entity_id
_entity_poly.type
_entity_poly.pdbx_seq_one_letter_code
_entity_poly.pdbx_strand_id
1 'polypeptide(L)'
;MRPHLKILVIEDAVDLLEQITSSIGNTITYFDRSDVEISLLEANSVAKALQFVREDGDIQAVVFSWDVVAKVKELTDVVPLNGVLNENTSPAAESVSSQNANEKTTGEKSSARNAVIDNNARVIDAIKRIRPELPVYVLGDAVKGLDIVNQANGIESFFYRNDIISDPESILGYIINDFDDRNETPFWTEYKDYVVESNDSWHTPGHSGGASFRNSPYISDFYRFFGRNVFVSDLSVSVDSLGSLSDGTHAIGKAQAAVANTFEVRHSYFVTNGSSTSNKIILQTLLREGDKVIADRNCHKSVHYGIIQARAMPVYLDSVFNPEYGIFSPPRMAQIKQLIEENTDAKLIVLTGCTYDGLLTDLKQVVNLAHEHGIKVFIDEAWFAYSLFHPALRDYSAIAAGADYITHSAHKVVSAFSQASFIHVNDPDFDKDFFKEVFAIHTSTSPKYQLIASLDVCRQQLEMEGYKILNELLSNVAELKSQMAKFKRLKILSPSDFANMFSHFESDNIGHDPLKILIDVSALDYSNQEIHRFLMDEVGLEIEKFTHSTILVLLTLGGMRSKIVRLYNALK
;
A
#
# COMPACT_ATOMS: atom_id res chain seq x y z
N MET A 1 -3.40 -19.47 -14.11
CA MET A 1 -4.68 -19.00 -13.53
C MET A 1 -5.11 -17.81 -14.38
N ARG A 2 -6.40 -17.66 -14.66
CA ARG A 2 -6.92 -16.48 -15.35
C ARG A 2 -7.26 -15.42 -14.33
N PRO A 3 -7.19 -14.11 -14.66
CA PRO A 3 -7.77 -13.06 -13.83
C PRO A 3 -9.24 -13.35 -13.54
N HIS A 4 -9.70 -13.01 -12.33
CA HIS A 4 -11.05 -13.30 -11.88
C HIS A 4 -11.75 -12.02 -11.47
N LEU A 5 -12.79 -11.62 -12.21
CA LEU A 5 -13.69 -10.53 -11.87
C LEU A 5 -14.87 -11.09 -11.08
N LYS A 6 -14.80 -11.01 -9.75
CA LYS A 6 -15.91 -11.36 -8.87
C LYS A 6 -16.70 -10.12 -8.50
N ILE A 7 -17.97 -10.07 -8.87
CA ILE A 7 -18.87 -8.93 -8.64
C ILE A 7 -19.81 -9.27 -7.48
N LEU A 8 -19.78 -8.47 -6.41
CA LEU A 8 -20.74 -8.54 -5.32
C LEU A 8 -21.97 -7.68 -5.63
N VAL A 9 -23.15 -8.28 -5.69
CA VAL A 9 -24.44 -7.59 -5.88
C VAL A 9 -25.15 -7.47 -4.53
N ILE A 10 -25.52 -6.25 -4.14
CA ILE A 10 -26.17 -5.94 -2.87
C ILE A 10 -27.55 -5.35 -3.12
N GLU A 11 -28.59 -6.10 -2.77
CA GLU A 11 -30.01 -5.71 -2.86
C GLU A 11 -30.81 -6.49 -1.81
N ASP A 12 -31.66 -5.83 -1.03
CA ASP A 12 -32.45 -6.46 0.04
C ASP A 12 -33.79 -7.03 -0.44
N ALA A 13 -34.33 -6.56 -1.56
CA ALA A 13 -35.51 -7.14 -2.19
C ALA A 13 -35.12 -8.39 -3.00
N VAL A 14 -35.50 -9.57 -2.51
CA VAL A 14 -35.09 -10.88 -3.09
C VAL A 14 -35.46 -10.99 -4.56
N ASP A 15 -36.68 -10.63 -4.95
CA ASP A 15 -37.13 -10.70 -6.33
C ASP A 15 -36.31 -9.80 -7.26
N LEU A 16 -35.89 -8.62 -6.77
CA LEU A 16 -35.06 -7.67 -7.52
C LEU A 16 -33.60 -8.13 -7.59
N LEU A 17 -33.06 -8.69 -6.51
CA LEU A 17 -31.74 -9.29 -6.49
C LEU A 17 -31.64 -10.42 -7.53
N GLU A 18 -32.65 -11.33 -7.58
CA GLU A 18 -32.70 -12.40 -8.58
C GLU A 18 -32.82 -11.85 -10.02
N GLN A 19 -33.57 -10.77 -10.24
CA GLN A 19 -33.66 -10.13 -11.57
C GLN A 19 -32.31 -9.55 -12.01
N ILE A 20 -31.62 -8.81 -11.12
CA ILE A 20 -30.31 -8.19 -11.40
C ILE A 20 -29.27 -9.28 -11.69
N THR A 21 -29.17 -10.26 -10.81
CA THR A 21 -28.14 -11.32 -10.92
C THR A 21 -28.41 -12.25 -12.10
N SER A 22 -29.67 -12.55 -12.40
CA SER A 22 -30.05 -13.32 -13.61
C SER A 22 -29.75 -12.55 -14.89
N SER A 23 -30.01 -11.23 -14.92
CA SER A 23 -29.73 -10.39 -16.08
C SER A 23 -28.23 -10.34 -16.38
N ILE A 24 -27.40 -10.03 -15.36
CA ILE A 24 -25.94 -10.03 -15.48
C ILE A 24 -25.42 -11.45 -15.80
N GLY A 25 -25.90 -12.49 -15.10
CA GLY A 25 -25.47 -13.87 -15.28
C GLY A 25 -25.74 -14.41 -16.69
N ASN A 26 -26.90 -14.10 -17.25
CA ASN A 26 -27.22 -14.43 -18.65
C ASN A 26 -26.27 -13.71 -19.61
N THR A 27 -25.97 -12.43 -19.36
CA THR A 27 -25.08 -11.65 -20.20
C THR A 27 -23.65 -12.20 -20.16
N ILE A 28 -23.14 -12.60 -18.99
CA ILE A 28 -21.81 -13.22 -18.85
C ILE A 28 -21.66 -14.43 -19.76
N THR A 29 -22.71 -15.24 -19.94
CA THR A 29 -22.63 -16.44 -20.79
C THR A 29 -22.47 -16.14 -22.29
N TYR A 30 -22.80 -14.93 -22.72
CA TYR A 30 -22.64 -14.48 -24.11
C TYR A 30 -21.44 -13.56 -24.32
N PHE A 31 -20.81 -13.09 -23.22
CA PHE A 31 -19.58 -12.30 -23.31
C PHE A 31 -18.42 -13.20 -23.73
N ASP A 32 -17.84 -12.93 -24.90
CA ASP A 32 -16.68 -13.68 -25.43
C ASP A 32 -15.38 -13.19 -24.76
N ARG A 33 -15.21 -13.50 -23.47
CA ARG A 33 -14.03 -13.17 -22.64
C ARG A 33 -13.41 -14.44 -22.07
N SER A 34 -12.74 -15.20 -22.96
CA SER A 34 -12.04 -16.43 -22.54
C SER A 34 -10.79 -16.18 -21.69
N ASP A 35 -10.34 -14.95 -21.61
CA ASP A 35 -9.14 -14.48 -20.88
C ASP A 35 -9.43 -14.12 -19.42
N VAL A 36 -10.69 -13.79 -19.05
CA VAL A 36 -11.13 -13.44 -17.70
C VAL A 36 -12.23 -14.39 -17.23
N GLU A 37 -12.17 -14.82 -15.97
CA GLU A 37 -13.27 -15.53 -15.30
C GLU A 37 -14.17 -14.51 -14.61
N ILE A 38 -15.48 -14.53 -14.88
CA ILE A 38 -16.44 -13.61 -14.27
C ILE A 38 -17.41 -14.40 -13.42
N SER A 39 -17.64 -13.99 -12.17
CA SER A 39 -18.61 -14.61 -11.27
C SER A 39 -19.38 -13.57 -10.45
N LEU A 40 -20.57 -13.97 -9.99
CA LEU A 40 -21.44 -13.14 -9.15
C LEU A 40 -21.53 -13.69 -7.74
N LEU A 41 -21.60 -12.81 -6.76
CA LEU A 41 -21.85 -13.08 -5.36
C LEU A 41 -23.03 -12.24 -4.89
N GLU A 42 -23.99 -12.83 -4.19
CA GLU A 42 -25.25 -12.19 -3.82
C GLU A 42 -25.31 -11.89 -2.32
N ALA A 43 -25.66 -10.66 -1.97
CA ALA A 43 -25.94 -10.26 -0.61
C ALA A 43 -27.32 -9.59 -0.50
N ASN A 44 -28.20 -10.22 0.24
CA ASN A 44 -29.56 -9.73 0.50
C ASN A 44 -29.68 -8.92 1.79
N SER A 45 -28.57 -8.49 2.35
CA SER A 45 -28.50 -7.58 3.49
C SER A 45 -27.13 -6.91 3.56
N VAL A 46 -27.08 -5.73 4.17
CA VAL A 46 -25.83 -4.98 4.41
C VAL A 46 -24.86 -5.78 5.27
N ALA A 47 -25.35 -6.46 6.31
CA ALA A 47 -24.49 -7.27 7.20
C ALA A 47 -23.77 -8.38 6.43
N LYS A 48 -24.50 -9.12 5.56
CA LYS A 48 -23.93 -10.16 4.70
C LYS A 48 -22.93 -9.56 3.71
N ALA A 49 -23.26 -8.42 3.12
CA ALA A 49 -22.37 -7.73 2.20
C ALA A 49 -21.05 -7.32 2.86
N LEU A 50 -21.10 -6.67 4.03
CA LEU A 50 -19.90 -6.27 4.78
C LEU A 50 -19.07 -7.47 5.25
N GLN A 51 -19.72 -8.60 5.59
CA GLN A 51 -19.03 -9.85 5.86
C GLN A 51 -18.26 -10.34 4.62
N PHE A 52 -18.90 -10.40 3.45
CA PHE A 52 -18.23 -10.81 2.22
C PHE A 52 -17.08 -9.89 1.83
N VAL A 53 -17.27 -8.57 1.89
CA VAL A 53 -16.21 -7.58 1.60
C VAL A 53 -14.98 -7.79 2.49
N ARG A 54 -15.19 -8.22 3.73
CA ARG A 54 -14.11 -8.49 4.70
C ARG A 54 -13.43 -9.83 4.49
N GLU A 55 -14.22 -10.89 4.22
CA GLU A 55 -13.72 -12.28 4.21
C GLU A 55 -13.29 -12.74 2.82
N ASP A 56 -13.91 -12.24 1.76
CA ASP A 56 -13.65 -12.63 0.38
C ASP A 56 -12.77 -11.60 -0.35
N GLY A 57 -11.48 -11.79 -0.27
CA GLY A 57 -10.48 -10.92 -0.94
C GLY A 57 -10.50 -10.97 -2.47
N ASP A 58 -11.22 -11.92 -3.08
CA ASP A 58 -11.33 -12.07 -4.53
C ASP A 58 -12.42 -11.16 -5.16
N ILE A 59 -13.24 -10.47 -4.34
CA ILE A 59 -14.21 -9.49 -4.84
C ILE A 59 -13.45 -8.33 -5.50
N GLN A 60 -13.81 -8.00 -6.75
CA GLN A 60 -13.18 -6.97 -7.57
C GLN A 60 -14.11 -5.81 -7.92
N ALA A 61 -15.40 -5.96 -7.67
CA ALA A 61 -16.40 -4.92 -7.90
C ALA A 61 -17.62 -5.10 -6.98
N VAL A 62 -18.27 -4.01 -6.61
CA VAL A 62 -19.53 -4.01 -5.86
C VAL A 62 -20.60 -3.27 -6.66
N VAL A 63 -21.72 -3.92 -6.90
CA VAL A 63 -22.94 -3.32 -7.44
C VAL A 63 -23.92 -3.16 -6.28
N PHE A 64 -24.18 -1.92 -5.86
CA PHE A 64 -24.98 -1.58 -4.69
C PHE A 64 -26.27 -0.89 -5.08
N SER A 65 -27.42 -1.48 -4.74
CA SER A 65 -28.72 -0.87 -4.95
C SER A 65 -29.00 0.20 -3.88
N TRP A 66 -29.29 1.42 -4.32
CA TRP A 66 -29.49 2.57 -3.43
C TRP A 66 -30.72 2.48 -2.53
N ASP A 67 -31.67 1.61 -2.86
CA ASP A 67 -32.89 1.46 -2.06
C ASP A 67 -32.75 0.40 -0.94
N VAL A 68 -31.58 -0.19 -0.77
CA VAL A 68 -31.28 -1.12 0.35
C VAL A 68 -31.47 -0.40 1.68
N VAL A 69 -32.28 -0.96 2.55
CA VAL A 69 -32.58 -0.39 3.88
C VAL A 69 -31.53 -0.86 4.88
N ALA A 70 -30.48 -0.06 5.09
CA ALA A 70 -29.51 -0.32 6.13
C ALA A 70 -30.13 -0.14 7.52
N LYS A 71 -30.15 -1.18 8.35
CA LYS A 71 -30.45 -1.04 9.78
C LYS A 71 -29.24 -0.44 10.46
N VAL A 72 -29.41 0.69 11.16
CA VAL A 72 -28.33 1.43 11.85
C VAL A 72 -27.46 0.52 12.75
N LYS A 73 -28.05 -0.52 13.31
CA LYS A 73 -27.34 -1.50 14.14
C LYS A 73 -26.30 -2.34 13.37
N GLU A 74 -26.52 -2.56 12.06
CA GLU A 74 -25.59 -3.32 11.20
C GLU A 74 -24.32 -2.52 10.88
N LEU A 75 -24.39 -1.19 10.96
CA LEU A 75 -23.27 -0.28 10.69
C LEU A 75 -22.39 -0.02 11.92
N THR A 76 -22.94 -0.16 13.14
CA THR A 76 -22.20 0.02 14.40
C THR A 76 -21.34 -1.18 14.78
N ASP A 77 -21.66 -2.37 14.25
CA ASP A 77 -20.91 -3.61 14.48
C ASP A 77 -19.70 -3.77 13.52
N VAL A 78 -19.41 -2.76 12.68
CA VAL A 78 -18.13 -2.67 11.96
C VAL A 78 -17.06 -2.28 13.00
N VAL A 79 -16.64 -3.28 13.80
CA VAL A 79 -15.56 -3.15 14.78
C VAL A 79 -14.34 -2.59 14.08
N PRO A 80 -13.70 -1.53 14.61
CA PRO A 80 -12.41 -1.08 14.13
C PRO A 80 -11.45 -2.25 14.18
N LEU A 81 -10.77 -2.52 13.07
CA LEU A 81 -9.68 -3.52 12.96
C LEU A 81 -8.46 -3.14 13.85
N ASN A 82 -8.54 -2.05 14.59
CA ASN A 82 -7.56 -1.59 15.58
C ASN A 82 -7.21 -2.61 16.67
N GLY A 83 -8.02 -3.66 16.87
CA GLY A 83 -7.71 -4.75 17.79
C GLY A 83 -6.50 -5.60 17.40
N VAL A 84 -6.04 -5.53 16.15
CA VAL A 84 -4.84 -6.25 15.69
C VAL A 84 -3.55 -5.48 16.02
N LEU A 85 -3.63 -4.15 16.10
CA LEU A 85 -2.48 -3.27 16.40
C LEU A 85 -2.44 -2.80 17.86
N ASN A 86 -3.61 -2.72 18.54
CA ASN A 86 -3.71 -2.33 19.94
C ASN A 86 -4.73 -3.22 20.67
N GLU A 87 -4.26 -4.17 21.46
CA GLU A 87 -5.13 -5.05 22.30
C GLU A 87 -5.89 -4.29 23.41
N ASN A 88 -5.70 -2.98 23.60
CA ASN A 88 -6.16 -2.22 24.75
C ASN A 88 -7.03 -0.98 24.47
N THR A 89 -7.58 -0.78 23.29
CA THR A 89 -8.54 0.32 23.09
C THR A 89 -9.97 -0.14 23.34
N SER A 90 -10.48 0.07 24.56
CA SER A 90 -11.92 0.17 24.81
C SER A 90 -12.50 1.31 23.97
N PRO A 91 -13.66 1.13 23.32
CA PRO A 91 -14.28 2.18 22.54
C PRO A 91 -14.70 3.32 23.46
N ALA A 92 -13.98 4.44 23.43
CA ALA A 92 -14.47 5.69 24.00
C ALA A 92 -15.65 6.13 23.14
N ALA A 93 -16.85 6.00 23.68
CA ALA A 93 -18.06 6.53 23.09
C ALA A 93 -17.94 8.06 23.03
N GLU A 94 -17.67 8.62 21.86
CA GLU A 94 -17.91 10.05 21.63
C GLU A 94 -19.41 10.32 21.75
N SER A 95 -19.80 10.87 22.88
CA SER A 95 -21.13 11.42 23.12
C SER A 95 -21.30 12.71 22.31
N VAL A 96 -21.94 12.60 21.15
CA VAL A 96 -22.46 13.79 20.44
C VAL A 96 -23.64 14.31 21.26
N SER A 97 -23.43 15.44 21.92
CA SER A 97 -24.44 16.17 22.66
C SER A 97 -25.55 16.68 21.73
N SER A 98 -26.74 16.12 21.91
CA SER A 98 -27.99 16.65 21.35
C SER A 98 -28.35 17.99 22.03
N GLN A 99 -28.30 19.06 21.31
CA GLN A 99 -29.04 20.28 21.68
C GLN A 99 -29.95 20.76 20.53
N ASN A 100 -31.22 20.92 20.94
CA ASN A 100 -32.31 21.66 20.34
C ASN A 100 -33.29 20.92 19.40
N ALA A 101 -34.27 20.34 20.06
CA ALA A 101 -35.60 20.15 19.48
C ALA A 101 -36.42 21.43 19.68
N ASN A 102 -36.87 22.07 18.59
CA ASN A 102 -38.20 22.66 18.46
C ASN A 102 -38.30 23.39 17.11
N GLU A 103 -38.88 22.75 16.14
CA GLU A 103 -39.76 23.38 15.17
C GLU A 103 -40.64 22.33 14.52
N LYS A 104 -41.92 22.50 14.69
CA LYS A 104 -42.97 21.59 14.24
C LYS A 104 -43.41 21.87 12.80
N THR A 105 -43.64 20.74 12.09
CA THR A 105 -44.62 20.54 11.02
C THR A 105 -44.38 21.23 9.66
N THR A 106 -43.74 20.45 8.79
CA THR A 106 -44.07 20.19 7.37
C THR A 106 -43.09 19.19 6.75
N GLY A 107 -42.39 18.37 7.54
CA GLY A 107 -41.15 17.68 7.18
C GLY A 107 -41.11 16.15 7.23
N GLU A 108 -42.20 15.41 7.47
CA GLU A 108 -42.09 13.96 7.67
C GLU A 108 -41.59 13.21 6.42
N LYS A 109 -41.92 13.64 5.21
CA LYS A 109 -41.41 13.03 3.98
C LYS A 109 -39.97 13.45 3.62
N SER A 110 -39.54 14.66 4.03
CA SER A 110 -38.17 15.12 3.80
C SER A 110 -37.19 14.54 4.82
N SER A 111 -37.62 14.36 6.07
CA SER A 111 -36.78 13.79 7.13
C SER A 111 -36.49 12.30 6.93
N ALA A 112 -37.50 11.52 6.49
CA ALA A 112 -37.31 10.10 6.14
C ALA A 112 -36.42 9.93 4.92
N ARG A 113 -36.54 10.82 3.91
CA ARG A 113 -35.73 10.82 2.70
C ARG A 113 -34.25 11.14 2.99
N ASN A 114 -33.99 12.13 3.83
CA ASN A 114 -32.62 12.47 4.26
C ASN A 114 -31.99 11.37 5.11
N ALA A 115 -32.77 10.69 5.96
CA ALA A 115 -32.28 9.57 6.77
C ALA A 115 -31.89 8.33 5.91
N VAL A 116 -32.61 8.06 4.80
CA VAL A 116 -32.26 6.96 3.88
C VAL A 116 -30.99 7.31 3.10
N ILE A 117 -30.85 8.56 2.64
CA ILE A 117 -29.66 9.04 1.93
C ILE A 117 -28.42 8.94 2.85
N ASP A 118 -28.52 9.38 4.10
CA ASP A 118 -27.45 9.31 5.09
C ASP A 118 -27.04 7.85 5.41
N ASN A 119 -28.00 6.93 5.52
CA ASN A 119 -27.71 5.53 5.80
C ASN A 119 -26.99 4.81 4.63
N ASN A 120 -27.37 5.08 3.39
CA ASN A 120 -26.75 4.42 2.23
C ASN A 120 -25.36 4.95 1.94
N ALA A 121 -25.12 6.25 2.14
CA ALA A 121 -23.77 6.81 2.11
C ALA A 121 -22.88 6.15 3.16
N ARG A 122 -23.38 5.89 4.36
CA ARG A 122 -22.65 5.16 5.42
C ARG A 122 -22.31 3.70 5.05
N VAL A 123 -23.14 3.02 4.24
CA VAL A 123 -22.81 1.67 3.74
C VAL A 123 -21.62 1.73 2.82
N ILE A 124 -21.60 2.68 1.88
CA ILE A 124 -20.47 2.89 0.97
C ILE A 124 -19.21 3.24 1.76
N ASP A 125 -19.32 4.17 2.72
CA ASP A 125 -18.22 4.50 3.61
C ASP A 125 -17.70 3.28 4.39
N ALA A 126 -18.58 2.38 4.85
CA ALA A 126 -18.19 1.15 5.54
C ALA A 126 -17.47 0.18 4.60
N ILE A 127 -17.93 0.01 3.34
CA ILE A 127 -17.24 -0.78 2.33
C ILE A 127 -15.85 -0.19 2.07
N LYS A 128 -15.77 1.12 1.84
CA LYS A 128 -14.52 1.83 1.56
C LYS A 128 -13.55 1.86 2.74
N ARG A 129 -14.03 1.82 3.98
CA ARG A 129 -13.19 1.65 5.18
C ARG A 129 -12.55 0.25 5.26
N ILE A 130 -13.26 -0.79 4.81
CA ILE A 130 -12.74 -2.16 4.78
C ILE A 130 -11.80 -2.31 3.57
N ARG A 131 -12.24 -1.88 2.39
CA ARG A 131 -11.54 -2.04 1.12
C ARG A 131 -11.61 -0.75 0.30
N PRO A 132 -10.70 0.21 0.57
CA PRO A 132 -10.73 1.51 -0.13
C PRO A 132 -10.57 1.39 -1.65
N GLU A 133 -9.79 0.40 -2.11
CA GLU A 133 -9.52 0.13 -3.53
C GLU A 133 -10.74 -0.41 -4.28
N LEU A 134 -11.72 -1.00 -3.59
CA LEU A 134 -12.82 -1.71 -4.24
C LEU A 134 -13.80 -0.73 -4.92
N PRO A 135 -14.00 -0.79 -6.25
CA PRO A 135 -14.96 0.09 -6.93
C PRO A 135 -16.40 -0.25 -6.54
N VAL A 136 -17.18 0.79 -6.28
CA VAL A 136 -18.60 0.68 -5.92
C VAL A 136 -19.45 1.35 -6.98
N TYR A 137 -20.25 0.57 -7.67
CA TYR A 137 -21.22 0.99 -8.68
C TYR A 137 -22.60 1.03 -8.05
N VAL A 138 -23.28 2.17 -8.16
CA VAL A 138 -24.58 2.36 -7.52
C VAL A 138 -25.70 2.24 -8.53
N LEU A 139 -26.72 1.45 -8.17
CA LEU A 139 -27.99 1.36 -8.91
C LEU A 139 -29.07 2.20 -8.24
N GLY A 140 -29.81 2.98 -9.00
CA GLY A 140 -30.92 3.78 -8.45
C GLY A 140 -31.89 4.28 -9.51
N ASP A 141 -32.97 4.94 -9.06
CA ASP A 141 -33.96 5.55 -9.95
C ASP A 141 -33.54 6.92 -10.46
N ALA A 142 -33.96 7.28 -11.67
CA ALA A 142 -33.57 8.47 -12.43
C ALA A 142 -33.67 9.81 -11.64
N VAL A 143 -34.64 9.92 -10.73
CA VAL A 143 -34.92 11.18 -9.98
C VAL A 143 -33.90 11.43 -8.86
N LYS A 144 -33.14 10.42 -8.43
CA LYS A 144 -32.23 10.47 -7.29
C LYS A 144 -30.73 10.50 -7.68
N GLY A 145 -30.40 10.18 -8.93
CA GLY A 145 -29.03 9.90 -9.35
C GLY A 145 -28.01 11.02 -9.13
N LEU A 146 -28.38 12.25 -9.47
CA LEU A 146 -27.49 13.42 -9.30
C LEU A 146 -27.24 13.78 -7.83
N ASP A 147 -28.26 13.61 -6.98
CA ASP A 147 -28.11 13.89 -5.54
C ASP A 147 -27.23 12.85 -4.84
N ILE A 148 -27.24 11.62 -5.34
CA ILE A 148 -26.46 10.48 -4.81
C ILE A 148 -24.97 10.69 -5.10
N VAL A 149 -24.61 10.98 -6.34
CA VAL A 149 -23.21 11.19 -6.76
C VAL A 149 -22.57 12.37 -6.01
N ASN A 150 -23.34 13.39 -5.71
CA ASN A 150 -22.86 14.58 -5.00
C ASN A 150 -22.73 14.40 -3.47
N GLN A 151 -23.32 13.34 -2.89
CA GLN A 151 -23.42 13.17 -1.44
C GLN A 151 -22.58 11.99 -0.90
N ALA A 152 -22.22 11.03 -1.70
CA ALA A 152 -21.43 9.88 -1.28
C ALA A 152 -20.04 9.91 -1.94
N ASN A 153 -19.01 10.01 -1.13
CA ASN A 153 -17.63 9.83 -1.60
C ASN A 153 -17.36 8.34 -1.89
N GLY A 154 -16.57 8.06 -2.93
CA GLY A 154 -16.12 6.69 -3.21
C GLY A 154 -17.07 5.87 -4.11
N ILE A 155 -17.98 6.53 -4.84
CA ILE A 155 -18.77 5.91 -5.91
C ILE A 155 -17.95 5.98 -7.20
N GLU A 156 -17.77 4.83 -7.87
CA GLU A 156 -17.11 4.75 -9.18
C GLU A 156 -18.05 5.23 -10.29
N SER A 157 -19.27 4.74 -10.31
CA SER A 157 -20.29 5.15 -11.26
C SER A 157 -21.70 4.91 -10.74
N PHE A 158 -22.68 5.63 -11.35
CA PHE A 158 -24.10 5.45 -11.09
C PHE A 158 -24.79 4.95 -12.35
N PHE A 159 -25.61 3.90 -12.20
CA PHE A 159 -26.45 3.36 -13.26
C PHE A 159 -27.92 3.42 -12.88
N TYR A 160 -28.79 3.58 -13.87
CA TYR A 160 -30.22 3.45 -13.64
C TYR A 160 -30.59 1.96 -13.49
N ARG A 161 -31.42 1.68 -12.50
CA ARG A 161 -31.84 0.29 -12.20
C ARG A 161 -32.46 -0.41 -13.40
N ASN A 162 -33.28 0.31 -14.17
CA ASN A 162 -33.91 -0.28 -15.36
C ASN A 162 -32.87 -0.64 -16.43
N ASP A 163 -31.77 0.06 -16.52
CA ASP A 163 -30.74 -0.19 -17.53
C ASP A 163 -30.02 -1.52 -17.27
N ILE A 164 -29.77 -1.89 -16.01
CA ILE A 164 -29.12 -3.18 -15.69
C ILE A 164 -30.01 -4.38 -16.08
N ILE A 165 -31.34 -4.17 -16.21
CA ILE A 165 -32.28 -5.21 -16.62
C ILE A 165 -32.49 -5.18 -18.14
N SER A 166 -32.56 -4.00 -18.76
CA SER A 166 -32.85 -3.82 -20.19
C SER A 166 -31.62 -3.83 -21.08
N ASP A 167 -30.47 -3.39 -20.57
CA ASP A 167 -29.19 -3.32 -21.27
C ASP A 167 -28.00 -3.70 -20.32
N PRO A 168 -28.01 -4.93 -19.78
CA PRO A 168 -26.96 -5.39 -18.87
C PRO A 168 -25.58 -5.49 -19.54
N GLU A 169 -25.54 -5.60 -20.86
CA GLU A 169 -24.30 -5.69 -21.64
C GLU A 169 -23.48 -4.41 -21.53
N SER A 170 -24.10 -3.24 -21.66
CA SER A 170 -23.40 -1.95 -21.52
C SER A 170 -22.86 -1.74 -20.11
N ILE A 171 -23.62 -2.10 -19.07
CA ILE A 171 -23.20 -1.94 -17.69
C ILE A 171 -22.08 -2.93 -17.33
N LEU A 172 -22.24 -4.20 -17.71
CA LEU A 172 -21.19 -5.20 -17.51
C LEU A 172 -19.92 -4.84 -18.28
N GLY A 173 -20.07 -4.33 -19.52
CA GLY A 173 -18.96 -3.82 -20.32
C GLY A 173 -18.19 -2.69 -19.62
N TYR A 174 -18.89 -1.77 -18.96
CA TYR A 174 -18.25 -0.70 -18.18
C TYR A 174 -17.44 -1.27 -16.99
N ILE A 175 -18.03 -2.20 -16.23
CA ILE A 175 -17.36 -2.84 -15.08
C ILE A 175 -16.13 -3.65 -15.52
N ILE A 176 -16.23 -4.35 -16.68
CA ILE A 176 -15.10 -5.10 -17.25
C ILE A 176 -13.98 -4.16 -17.71
N ASN A 177 -14.32 -3.06 -18.37
CA ASN A 177 -13.30 -2.08 -18.81
C ASN A 177 -12.55 -1.47 -17.62
N ASP A 178 -13.25 -1.11 -16.54
CA ASP A 178 -12.61 -0.64 -15.31
C ASP A 178 -11.71 -1.71 -14.69
N PHE A 179 -12.16 -2.96 -14.67
CA PHE A 179 -11.32 -4.07 -14.21
C PHE A 179 -10.07 -4.26 -15.09
N ASP A 180 -10.23 -4.17 -16.41
CA ASP A 180 -9.10 -4.29 -17.35
C ASP A 180 -8.10 -3.14 -17.17
N ASP A 181 -8.58 -1.91 -17.00
CA ASP A 181 -7.73 -0.73 -16.78
C ASP A 181 -6.91 -0.87 -15.47
N ARG A 182 -7.52 -1.35 -14.39
CA ARG A 182 -6.82 -1.63 -13.13
C ARG A 182 -5.84 -2.80 -13.24
N ASN A 183 -6.16 -3.79 -14.05
CA ASN A 183 -5.36 -4.99 -14.29
C ASN A 183 -4.27 -4.78 -15.38
N GLU A 184 -4.26 -3.66 -16.09
CA GLU A 184 -3.28 -3.36 -17.13
C GLU A 184 -1.87 -3.20 -16.54
N THR A 185 -0.86 -3.65 -17.28
CA THR A 185 0.57 -3.39 -17.01
C THR A 185 1.19 -2.69 -18.22
N PRO A 186 1.03 -1.35 -18.33
CA PRO A 186 1.36 -0.63 -19.55
C PRO A 186 2.82 -0.79 -19.99
N PHE A 187 3.74 -0.80 -19.04
CA PHE A 187 5.16 -0.98 -19.38
C PHE A 187 5.53 -2.46 -19.59
N TRP A 188 5.09 -3.36 -18.68
CA TRP A 188 5.43 -4.78 -18.78
C TRP A 188 4.88 -5.40 -20.06
N THR A 189 3.66 -5.07 -20.45
CA THR A 189 3.03 -5.59 -21.66
C THR A 189 3.81 -5.17 -22.91
N GLU A 190 4.05 -3.87 -23.11
CA GLU A 190 4.82 -3.34 -24.24
C GLU A 190 6.26 -3.89 -24.28
N TYR A 191 6.90 -3.94 -23.12
CA TYR A 191 8.26 -4.47 -22.98
C TYR A 191 8.36 -5.95 -23.34
N LYS A 192 7.42 -6.78 -22.86
CA LYS A 192 7.34 -8.20 -23.16
C LYS A 192 7.10 -8.43 -24.65
N ASP A 193 6.18 -7.71 -25.26
CA ASP A 193 5.83 -7.84 -26.66
C ASP A 193 7.01 -7.45 -27.55
N TYR A 194 7.69 -6.36 -27.26
CA TYR A 194 8.92 -5.98 -27.94
C TYR A 194 10.01 -7.09 -27.87
N VAL A 195 10.20 -7.70 -26.70
CA VAL A 195 11.17 -8.81 -26.52
C VAL A 195 10.76 -10.05 -27.32
N VAL A 196 9.46 -10.35 -27.42
CA VAL A 196 8.91 -11.49 -28.16
C VAL A 196 9.06 -11.30 -29.67
N GLU A 197 8.90 -10.08 -30.21
CA GLU A 197 9.14 -9.76 -31.61
C GLU A 197 10.56 -10.13 -32.07
N SER A 198 11.52 -10.16 -31.13
CA SER A 198 12.90 -10.60 -31.38
C SER A 198 13.60 -9.87 -32.54
N ASN A 199 13.45 -8.54 -32.58
CA ASN A 199 14.12 -7.69 -33.55
C ASN A 199 15.64 -7.86 -33.47
N ASP A 200 16.33 -7.85 -34.63
CA ASP A 200 17.79 -7.90 -34.67
C ASP A 200 18.39 -6.56 -34.25
N SER A 201 18.99 -6.53 -33.07
CA SER A 201 19.45 -5.32 -32.41
C SER A 201 20.87 -4.95 -32.85
N TRP A 202 21.02 -3.76 -33.46
CA TRP A 202 22.29 -3.14 -33.87
C TRP A 202 22.70 -1.98 -32.93
N HIS A 203 22.22 -2.01 -31.73
CA HIS A 203 22.51 -1.02 -30.67
C HIS A 203 22.94 -1.69 -29.38
N THR A 204 23.23 -0.93 -28.33
CA THR A 204 23.52 -1.43 -26.98
C THR A 204 22.34 -2.25 -26.42
N PRO A 205 22.57 -3.22 -25.53
CA PRO A 205 23.83 -3.55 -24.83
C PRO A 205 24.79 -4.41 -25.68
N GLY A 206 26.10 -4.30 -25.39
CA GLY A 206 27.17 -4.96 -26.16
C GLY A 206 27.17 -6.49 -26.14
N HIS A 207 26.37 -7.13 -25.33
CA HIS A 207 26.23 -8.60 -25.31
C HIS A 207 25.28 -9.14 -26.40
N SER A 208 24.58 -8.26 -27.13
CA SER A 208 23.69 -8.63 -28.25
C SER A 208 22.74 -9.79 -27.91
N GLY A 209 21.75 -9.55 -27.02
CA GLY A 209 20.82 -10.59 -26.57
C GLY A 209 21.48 -11.81 -25.92
N GLY A 210 22.69 -11.64 -25.38
CA GLY A 210 23.47 -12.70 -24.71
C GLY A 210 24.36 -13.52 -25.63
N ALA A 211 24.47 -13.16 -26.94
CA ALA A 211 25.30 -13.91 -27.89
C ALA A 211 26.78 -13.96 -27.47
N SER A 212 27.35 -12.88 -26.94
CA SER A 212 28.73 -12.84 -26.45
C SER A 212 29.00 -13.82 -25.30
N PHE A 213 28.03 -14.01 -24.43
CA PHE A 213 28.12 -14.98 -23.32
C PHE A 213 27.98 -16.43 -23.84
N ARG A 214 26.91 -16.67 -24.63
CA ARG A 214 26.58 -18.02 -25.15
C ARG A 214 27.70 -18.61 -25.98
N ASN A 215 28.34 -17.78 -26.80
CA ASN A 215 29.35 -18.24 -27.77
C ASN A 215 30.76 -18.33 -27.18
N SER A 216 30.99 -17.93 -25.93
CA SER A 216 32.29 -18.01 -25.28
C SER A 216 32.44 -19.29 -24.45
N PRO A 217 33.52 -20.07 -24.66
CA PRO A 217 33.79 -21.25 -23.84
C PRO A 217 34.12 -20.91 -22.37
N TYR A 218 34.49 -19.66 -22.08
CA TYR A 218 34.95 -19.23 -20.75
C TYR A 218 33.82 -18.73 -19.86
N ILE A 219 32.77 -18.14 -20.44
CA ILE A 219 31.70 -17.48 -19.69
C ILE A 219 30.28 -17.98 -20.03
N SER A 220 30.17 -19.05 -20.83
CA SER A 220 28.86 -19.63 -21.21
C SER A 220 28.07 -20.19 -20.02
N ASP A 221 28.75 -20.49 -18.92
CA ASP A 221 28.10 -20.92 -17.67
C ASP A 221 27.16 -19.83 -17.12
N PHE A 222 27.58 -18.57 -17.16
CA PHE A 222 26.76 -17.44 -16.78
C PHE A 222 25.47 -17.36 -17.61
N TYR A 223 25.56 -17.57 -18.93
CA TYR A 223 24.37 -17.60 -19.80
C TYR A 223 23.44 -18.79 -19.46
N ARG A 224 24.01 -19.97 -19.23
CA ARG A 224 23.21 -21.16 -18.87
C ARG A 224 22.49 -21.01 -17.54
N PHE A 225 23.15 -20.40 -16.55
CA PHE A 225 22.57 -20.17 -15.22
C PHE A 225 21.35 -19.21 -15.28
N PHE A 226 21.49 -18.06 -15.94
CA PHE A 226 20.41 -17.06 -15.99
C PHE A 226 19.34 -17.36 -17.06
N GLY A 227 19.67 -18.14 -18.07
CA GLY A 227 18.77 -18.45 -19.17
C GLY A 227 18.60 -17.32 -20.19
N ARG A 228 18.07 -17.64 -21.37
CA ARG A 228 17.94 -16.73 -22.52
C ARG A 228 17.20 -15.43 -22.17
N ASN A 229 16.10 -15.53 -21.43
CA ASN A 229 15.19 -14.40 -21.23
C ASN A 229 15.84 -13.21 -20.52
N VAL A 230 16.74 -13.44 -19.57
CA VAL A 230 17.45 -12.36 -18.87
C VAL A 230 18.27 -11.50 -19.84
N PHE A 231 18.87 -12.12 -20.87
CA PHE A 231 19.75 -11.42 -21.83
C PHE A 231 18.95 -10.74 -22.94
N VAL A 232 17.92 -11.37 -23.50
CA VAL A 232 17.11 -10.76 -24.57
C VAL A 232 16.22 -9.65 -24.05
N SER A 233 15.91 -9.66 -22.75
CA SER A 233 15.16 -8.59 -22.08
C SER A 233 16.05 -7.47 -21.52
N ASP A 234 17.37 -7.58 -21.57
CA ASP A 234 18.27 -6.50 -21.16
C ASP A 234 18.44 -5.52 -22.34
N LEU A 235 17.53 -4.56 -22.40
CA LEU A 235 17.43 -3.56 -23.47
C LEU A 235 18.04 -2.22 -23.03
N SER A 236 18.20 -1.32 -24.02
CA SER A 236 18.61 0.06 -23.77
C SER A 236 17.51 1.05 -24.15
N VAL A 237 17.70 2.31 -23.79
CA VAL A 237 16.79 3.44 -24.10
C VAL A 237 16.57 3.70 -25.59
N SER A 238 17.22 2.95 -26.49
CA SER A 238 17.04 3.09 -27.94
C SER A 238 15.67 2.60 -28.45
N VAL A 239 14.85 2.02 -27.59
CA VAL A 239 13.50 1.54 -27.92
C VAL A 239 12.49 2.64 -27.62
N ASP A 240 12.04 3.34 -28.65
CA ASP A 240 11.20 4.54 -28.53
C ASP A 240 9.83 4.24 -27.90
N SER A 241 9.17 3.12 -28.27
CA SER A 241 7.85 2.76 -27.75
C SER A 241 7.83 2.55 -26.22
N LEU A 242 8.95 2.10 -25.64
CA LEU A 242 9.08 1.90 -24.20
C LEU A 242 9.22 3.21 -23.43
N GLY A 243 9.74 4.26 -24.07
CA GLY A 243 9.90 5.59 -23.51
C GLY A 243 11.17 5.80 -22.68
N SER A 244 11.30 7.00 -22.15
CA SER A 244 12.43 7.45 -21.32
C SER A 244 12.01 7.52 -19.85
N LEU A 245 12.82 6.95 -18.96
CA LEU A 245 12.57 6.99 -17.51
C LEU A 245 12.69 8.42 -16.97
N SER A 246 13.66 9.20 -17.44
CA SER A 246 13.87 10.59 -17.02
C SER A 246 12.75 11.52 -17.48
N ASP A 247 12.19 11.26 -18.67
CA ASP A 247 11.15 12.11 -19.24
C ASP A 247 9.73 11.66 -18.88
N GLY A 248 9.57 10.41 -18.44
CA GLY A 248 8.27 9.81 -18.11
C GLY A 248 7.36 9.73 -19.34
N THR A 249 7.88 9.22 -20.48
CA THR A 249 7.16 9.17 -21.75
C THR A 249 6.68 7.75 -22.09
N HIS A 250 5.76 7.65 -23.05
CA HIS A 250 5.24 6.40 -23.62
C HIS A 250 4.81 5.38 -22.56
N ALA A 251 5.21 4.10 -22.66
CA ALA A 251 4.80 3.03 -21.75
C ALA A 251 5.25 3.28 -20.30
N ILE A 252 6.45 3.84 -20.08
CA ILE A 252 6.92 4.20 -18.72
C ILE A 252 6.01 5.28 -18.12
N GLY A 253 5.68 6.32 -18.88
CA GLY A 253 4.81 7.39 -18.40
C GLY A 253 3.41 6.89 -18.01
N LYS A 254 2.83 5.99 -18.82
CA LYS A 254 1.54 5.36 -18.52
C LYS A 254 1.63 4.50 -17.25
N ALA A 255 2.69 3.70 -17.10
CA ALA A 255 2.88 2.88 -15.90
C ALA A 255 3.06 3.73 -14.64
N GLN A 256 3.80 4.85 -14.71
CA GLN A 256 3.93 5.79 -13.59
C GLN A 256 2.59 6.46 -13.23
N ALA A 257 1.75 6.79 -14.22
CA ALA A 257 0.41 7.30 -14.00
C ALA A 257 -0.49 6.26 -13.33
N ALA A 258 -0.44 5.00 -13.77
CA ALA A 258 -1.16 3.90 -13.13
C ALA A 258 -0.74 3.72 -11.65
N VAL A 259 0.56 3.80 -11.34
CA VAL A 259 1.05 3.78 -9.94
C VAL A 259 0.50 4.97 -9.16
N ALA A 260 0.46 6.17 -9.73
CA ALA A 260 -0.08 7.33 -9.06
C ALA A 260 -1.57 7.15 -8.70
N ASN A 261 -2.34 6.57 -9.59
CA ASN A 261 -3.75 6.24 -9.35
C ASN A 261 -3.90 5.19 -8.24
N THR A 262 -3.19 4.05 -8.33
CA THR A 262 -3.21 2.96 -7.33
C THR A 262 -2.85 3.44 -5.93
N PHE A 263 -1.87 4.34 -5.82
CA PHE A 263 -1.44 4.91 -4.54
C PHE A 263 -2.17 6.21 -4.15
N GLU A 264 -3.19 6.63 -4.90
CA GLU A 264 -3.99 7.84 -4.59
C GLU A 264 -3.13 9.10 -4.43
N VAL A 265 -2.10 9.28 -5.28
CA VAL A 265 -1.17 10.41 -5.23
C VAL A 265 -1.19 11.19 -6.55
N ARG A 266 -0.73 12.45 -6.52
CA ARG A 266 -0.70 13.31 -7.73
C ARG A 266 0.30 12.81 -8.77
N HIS A 267 1.49 12.36 -8.33
CA HIS A 267 2.52 11.84 -9.20
C HIS A 267 3.28 10.69 -8.55
N SER A 268 3.71 9.74 -9.38
CA SER A 268 4.62 8.68 -8.96
C SER A 268 5.75 8.53 -9.98
N TYR A 269 6.95 8.22 -9.48
CA TYR A 269 8.14 8.03 -10.30
C TYR A 269 8.84 6.72 -9.97
N PHE A 270 9.25 6.01 -10.99
CA PHE A 270 10.09 4.82 -10.86
C PHE A 270 11.55 5.20 -10.63
N VAL A 271 12.20 4.56 -9.67
CA VAL A 271 13.62 4.72 -9.39
C VAL A 271 14.30 3.36 -9.40
N THR A 272 15.27 3.19 -10.28
CA THR A 272 16.01 1.93 -10.47
C THR A 272 17.33 1.86 -9.69
N ASN A 273 17.62 2.89 -8.89
CA ASN A 273 18.85 3.02 -8.10
C ASN A 273 18.62 2.95 -6.59
N GLY A 274 17.47 2.41 -6.17
CA GLY A 274 17.05 2.23 -4.77
C GLY A 274 16.53 3.50 -4.11
N SER A 275 15.82 3.32 -3.00
CA SER A 275 15.29 4.42 -2.18
C SER A 275 16.38 5.36 -1.64
N SER A 276 17.62 4.89 -1.54
CA SER A 276 18.76 5.78 -1.23
C SER A 276 18.96 6.88 -2.27
N THR A 277 18.64 6.60 -3.53
CA THR A 277 18.63 7.60 -4.61
C THR A 277 17.34 8.43 -4.57
N SER A 278 16.19 7.80 -4.32
CA SER A 278 14.92 8.50 -4.13
C SER A 278 15.01 9.59 -3.05
N ASN A 279 15.59 9.27 -1.88
CA ASN A 279 15.77 10.21 -0.79
C ASN A 279 16.63 11.41 -1.19
N LYS A 280 17.72 11.19 -1.93
CA LYS A 280 18.60 12.29 -2.40
C LYS A 280 17.90 13.16 -3.45
N ILE A 281 17.13 12.57 -4.36
CA ILE A 281 16.35 13.31 -5.35
C ILE A 281 15.37 14.25 -4.65
N ILE A 282 14.57 13.73 -3.72
CA ILE A 282 13.59 14.52 -2.98
C ILE A 282 14.27 15.67 -2.22
N LEU A 283 15.34 15.36 -1.47
CA LEU A 283 16.03 16.36 -0.66
C LEU A 283 16.66 17.46 -1.52
N GLN A 284 17.26 17.13 -2.66
CA GLN A 284 17.82 18.15 -3.56
C GLN A 284 16.76 18.89 -4.39
N THR A 285 15.59 18.30 -4.58
CA THR A 285 14.45 19.01 -5.15
C THR A 285 13.96 20.11 -4.21
N LEU A 286 13.91 19.83 -2.91
CA LEU A 286 13.26 20.68 -1.91
C LEU A 286 14.19 21.66 -1.20
N LEU A 287 15.48 21.32 -1.03
CA LEU A 287 16.42 22.06 -0.22
C LEU A 287 17.47 22.79 -1.05
N ARG A 288 17.87 23.97 -0.56
CA ARG A 288 18.96 24.78 -1.06
C ARG A 288 19.98 25.01 0.05
N GLU A 289 21.16 25.56 -0.31
CA GLU A 289 22.21 25.91 0.65
C GLU A 289 21.66 26.87 1.72
N GLY A 290 21.81 26.45 2.98
CA GLY A 290 21.37 27.21 4.16
C GLY A 290 19.92 26.98 4.58
N ASP A 291 19.10 26.27 3.80
CA ASP A 291 17.74 25.92 4.22
C ASP A 291 17.74 25.01 5.45
N LYS A 292 16.85 25.29 6.40
CA LYS A 292 16.67 24.41 7.56
C LYS A 292 15.81 23.19 7.23
N VAL A 293 16.23 22.03 7.76
CA VAL A 293 15.49 20.78 7.68
C VAL A 293 15.42 20.11 9.04
N ILE A 294 14.22 19.81 9.53
CA ILE A 294 14.02 18.99 10.73
C ILE A 294 14.14 17.54 10.31
N ALA A 295 15.03 16.76 10.92
CA ALA A 295 15.31 15.38 10.50
C ALA A 295 15.45 14.43 11.69
N ASP A 296 14.86 13.23 11.58
CA ASP A 296 15.12 12.16 12.53
C ASP A 296 16.60 11.75 12.48
N ARG A 297 17.30 11.81 13.62
CA ARG A 297 18.70 11.41 13.72
C ARG A 297 18.92 9.93 13.39
N ASN A 298 17.92 9.08 13.63
CA ASN A 298 17.93 7.64 13.33
C ASN A 298 17.41 7.32 11.92
N CYS A 299 17.27 8.31 11.03
CA CYS A 299 16.90 8.08 9.64
C CYS A 299 18.00 7.33 8.87
N HIS A 300 17.62 6.76 7.71
CA HIS A 300 18.60 6.09 6.85
C HIS A 300 19.70 7.07 6.39
N LYS A 301 20.94 6.58 6.33
CA LYS A 301 22.14 7.39 5.95
C LYS A 301 21.98 8.18 4.64
N SER A 302 21.13 7.75 3.70
CA SER A 302 20.87 8.48 2.46
C SER A 302 20.19 9.83 2.68
N VAL A 303 19.40 9.96 3.75
CA VAL A 303 18.78 11.23 4.16
C VAL A 303 19.89 12.21 4.60
N HIS A 304 20.79 11.78 5.48
CA HIS A 304 21.93 12.61 5.88
C HIS A 304 22.80 13.03 4.69
N TYR A 305 23.06 12.10 3.77
CA TYR A 305 23.83 12.40 2.55
C TYR A 305 23.10 13.38 1.63
N GLY A 306 21.78 13.28 1.51
CA GLY A 306 20.97 14.24 0.74
C GLY A 306 21.02 15.64 1.35
N ILE A 307 20.92 15.76 2.68
CA ILE A 307 21.05 17.03 3.43
C ILE A 307 22.45 17.64 3.20
N ILE A 308 23.51 16.83 3.30
CA ILE A 308 24.89 17.28 3.04
C ILE A 308 25.06 17.75 1.59
N GLN A 309 24.52 17.01 0.61
CA GLN A 309 24.59 17.37 -0.80
C GLN A 309 23.84 18.68 -1.11
N ALA A 310 22.70 18.91 -0.46
CA ALA A 310 21.96 20.16 -0.54
C ALA A 310 22.60 21.32 0.23
N ARG A 311 23.63 21.06 1.06
CA ARG A 311 24.23 22.04 1.99
C ARG A 311 23.20 22.66 2.93
N ALA A 312 22.16 21.90 3.27
CA ALA A 312 21.11 22.34 4.18
C ALA A 312 21.54 22.19 5.66
N MET A 313 20.85 22.90 6.54
CA MET A 313 21.12 22.98 7.97
C MET A 313 20.18 22.04 8.73
N PRO A 314 20.64 20.86 9.21
CA PRO A 314 19.76 19.95 9.92
C PRO A 314 19.51 20.40 11.37
N VAL A 315 18.23 20.30 11.77
CA VAL A 315 17.78 20.33 13.17
C VAL A 315 17.34 18.91 13.51
N TYR A 316 18.04 18.27 14.45
CA TYR A 316 17.82 16.83 14.67
C TYR A 316 16.78 16.53 15.75
N LEU A 317 15.90 15.59 15.44
CA LEU A 317 15.04 14.87 16.37
C LEU A 317 15.77 13.63 16.89
N ASP A 318 15.68 13.34 18.17
CA ASP A 318 16.30 12.18 18.78
C ASP A 318 15.28 11.07 19.02
N SER A 319 15.49 9.91 18.38
CA SER A 319 14.76 8.68 18.66
C SER A 319 15.17 8.11 20.02
N VAL A 320 14.24 7.46 20.73
CA VAL A 320 14.53 6.86 22.04
C VAL A 320 15.08 5.45 21.86
N PHE A 321 16.25 5.18 22.38
CA PHE A 321 16.89 3.87 22.32
C PHE A 321 16.58 3.04 23.57
N ASN A 322 16.13 1.79 23.38
CA ASN A 322 16.03 0.80 24.44
C ASN A 322 17.28 -0.10 24.42
N PRO A 323 18.17 -0.01 25.43
CA PRO A 323 19.41 -0.77 25.44
C PRO A 323 19.21 -2.26 25.73
N GLU A 324 18.13 -2.66 26.38
CA GLU A 324 17.85 -4.06 26.74
C GLU A 324 17.51 -4.89 25.51
N TYR A 325 16.77 -4.30 24.55
CA TYR A 325 16.34 -4.98 23.33
C TYR A 325 17.12 -4.54 22.08
N GLY A 326 17.90 -3.45 22.19
CA GLY A 326 18.69 -2.93 21.06
C GLY A 326 17.85 -2.33 19.95
N ILE A 327 16.69 -1.74 20.28
CA ILE A 327 15.74 -1.16 19.33
C ILE A 327 15.48 0.31 19.61
N PHE A 328 15.06 1.05 18.57
CA PHE A 328 14.71 2.46 18.65
C PHE A 328 13.20 2.65 18.46
N SER A 329 12.61 3.57 19.26
CA SER A 329 11.28 4.11 18.96
C SER A 329 11.39 5.26 17.95
N PRO A 330 10.27 5.66 17.32
CA PRO A 330 10.18 6.97 16.68
C PRO A 330 10.53 8.11 17.64
N PRO A 331 10.89 9.32 17.13
CA PRO A 331 11.01 10.53 17.95
C PRO A 331 9.70 10.82 18.70
N ARG A 332 9.82 11.40 19.90
CA ARG A 332 8.65 11.77 20.71
C ARG A 332 7.85 12.88 20.05
N MET A 333 6.53 12.74 20.03
CA MET A 333 5.62 13.75 19.45
C MET A 333 5.80 15.14 20.10
N ALA A 334 6.05 15.19 21.41
CA ALA A 334 6.34 16.44 22.11
C ALA A 334 7.59 17.15 21.56
N GLN A 335 8.66 16.40 21.20
CA GLN A 335 9.86 16.95 20.61
C GLN A 335 9.62 17.41 19.16
N ILE A 336 8.87 16.63 18.38
CA ILE A 336 8.47 17.01 17.01
C ILE A 336 7.73 18.35 17.05
N LYS A 337 6.73 18.47 17.92
CA LYS A 337 5.98 19.72 18.11
C LYS A 337 6.88 20.88 18.50
N GLN A 338 7.70 20.71 19.51
CA GLN A 338 8.64 21.74 19.97
C GLN A 338 9.54 22.22 18.84
N LEU A 339 10.16 21.32 18.08
CA LEU A 339 11.10 21.71 17.03
C LEU A 339 10.41 22.38 15.83
N ILE A 340 9.18 22.00 15.50
CA ILE A 340 8.38 22.67 14.48
C ILE A 340 8.06 24.11 14.93
N GLU A 341 7.61 24.30 16.18
CA GLU A 341 7.27 25.63 16.74
C GLU A 341 8.49 26.54 16.88
N GLU A 342 9.66 25.98 17.21
CA GLU A 342 10.90 26.74 17.36
C GLU A 342 11.61 27.05 16.02
N ASN A 343 11.27 26.31 14.94
CA ASN A 343 11.90 26.42 13.61
C ASN A 343 10.87 26.61 12.51
N THR A 344 10.02 27.60 12.63
CA THR A 344 8.97 27.92 11.64
C THR A 344 9.54 28.35 10.27
N ASP A 345 10.84 28.62 10.19
CA ASP A 345 11.58 28.89 8.95
C ASP A 345 12.15 27.61 8.29
N ALA A 346 11.94 26.42 8.91
CA ALA A 346 12.31 25.17 8.29
C ALA A 346 11.49 24.94 7.00
N LYS A 347 12.17 24.44 5.95
CA LYS A 347 11.54 24.14 4.67
C LYS A 347 10.90 22.77 4.64
N LEU A 348 11.44 21.85 5.43
CA LEU A 348 11.12 20.44 5.35
C LEU A 348 11.26 19.78 6.72
N ILE A 349 10.33 18.85 7.03
CA ILE A 349 10.55 17.82 8.04
C ILE A 349 10.70 16.46 7.36
N VAL A 350 11.71 15.68 7.76
CA VAL A 350 11.99 14.34 7.24
C VAL A 350 11.92 13.33 8.36
N LEU A 351 11.01 12.35 8.26
CA LEU A 351 10.87 11.27 9.24
C LEU A 351 10.93 9.90 8.58
N THR A 352 11.27 8.90 9.39
CA THR A 352 11.07 7.50 9.05
C THR A 352 9.67 7.07 9.47
N GLY A 353 8.81 6.68 8.53
CA GLY A 353 7.42 6.29 8.80
C GLY A 353 7.31 4.99 9.59
N CYS A 354 8.12 4.00 9.21
CA CYS A 354 8.24 2.71 9.88
C CYS A 354 9.71 2.44 10.23
N THR A 355 10.03 2.28 11.50
CA THR A 355 11.40 1.95 11.93
C THR A 355 11.83 0.58 11.41
N TYR A 356 13.13 0.30 11.44
CA TYR A 356 13.66 -1.00 11.03
C TYR A 356 12.99 -2.16 11.80
N ASP A 357 12.69 -1.94 13.08
CA ASP A 357 12.08 -2.92 13.98
C ASP A 357 10.53 -2.93 13.92
N GLY A 358 9.92 -2.09 13.10
CA GLY A 358 8.49 -2.09 12.83
C GLY A 358 7.65 -1.13 13.69
N LEU A 359 8.27 -0.24 14.45
CA LEU A 359 7.51 0.79 15.17
C LEU A 359 7.08 1.90 14.21
N LEU A 360 5.81 2.29 14.29
CA LEU A 360 5.12 3.20 13.37
C LEU A 360 4.86 4.54 14.04
N THR A 361 5.12 5.64 13.33
CA THR A 361 4.84 7.01 13.78
C THR A 361 3.39 7.38 13.47
N ASP A 362 2.71 8.13 14.34
CA ASP A 362 1.44 8.81 14.02
C ASP A 362 1.70 9.96 13.04
N LEU A 363 1.79 9.63 11.76
CA LEU A 363 2.15 10.57 10.71
C LEU A 363 1.08 11.62 10.48
N LYS A 364 -0.20 11.32 10.70
CA LYS A 364 -1.29 12.27 10.48
C LYS A 364 -1.17 13.49 11.39
N GLN A 365 -0.81 13.25 12.65
CA GLN A 365 -0.58 14.34 13.61
C GLN A 365 0.62 15.20 13.19
N VAL A 366 1.70 14.57 12.72
CA VAL A 366 2.91 15.28 12.25
C VAL A 366 2.62 16.12 11.01
N VAL A 367 1.94 15.53 10.01
CA VAL A 367 1.61 16.21 8.75
C VAL A 367 0.75 17.43 9.01
N ASN A 368 -0.33 17.30 9.80
CA ASN A 368 -1.20 18.41 10.15
C ASN A 368 -0.41 19.55 10.82
N LEU A 369 0.40 19.22 11.80
CA LEU A 369 1.20 20.21 12.54
C LEU A 369 2.23 20.91 11.63
N ALA A 370 2.94 20.17 10.79
CA ALA A 370 3.91 20.75 9.85
C ALA A 370 3.22 21.68 8.83
N HIS A 371 2.08 21.27 8.27
CA HIS A 371 1.32 22.08 7.31
C HIS A 371 0.73 23.34 7.93
N GLU A 372 0.30 23.33 9.21
CA GLU A 372 -0.11 24.55 9.94
C GLU A 372 0.99 25.62 10.00
N HIS A 373 2.26 25.19 9.93
CA HIS A 373 3.44 26.08 9.93
C HIS A 373 4.04 26.29 8.53
N GLY A 374 3.40 25.77 7.48
CA GLY A 374 3.90 25.88 6.09
C GLY A 374 5.17 25.07 5.80
N ILE A 375 5.46 24.06 6.62
CA ILE A 375 6.60 23.16 6.48
C ILE A 375 6.16 21.92 5.67
N LYS A 376 6.87 21.58 4.59
CA LYS A 376 6.61 20.37 3.80
C LYS A 376 7.06 19.12 4.55
N VAL A 377 6.40 18.00 4.24
CA VAL A 377 6.66 16.72 4.92
C VAL A 377 7.16 15.68 3.92
N PHE A 378 8.35 15.14 4.20
CA PHE A 378 8.90 13.99 3.49
C PHE A 378 9.01 12.78 4.43
N ILE A 379 8.42 11.65 4.04
CA ILE A 379 8.47 10.41 4.80
C ILE A 379 9.27 9.33 4.04
N ASP A 380 10.35 8.86 4.67
CA ASP A 380 11.02 7.63 4.25
C ASP A 380 10.23 6.42 4.78
N GLU A 381 9.35 5.90 3.93
CA GLU A 381 8.50 4.73 4.20
C GLU A 381 9.04 3.48 3.49
N ALA A 382 10.37 3.35 3.42
CA ALA A 382 11.04 2.28 2.71
C ALA A 382 10.68 0.87 3.19
N TRP A 383 10.18 0.71 4.41
CA TRP A 383 9.85 -0.57 5.02
C TRP A 383 8.34 -0.84 5.14
N PHE A 384 7.48 0.00 4.55
CA PHE A 384 6.03 -0.08 4.77
C PHE A 384 5.21 0.21 3.52
N ALA A 385 5.76 -0.09 2.33
CA ALA A 385 5.17 0.20 1.02
C ALA A 385 3.79 -0.44 0.76
N TYR A 386 3.37 -1.40 1.55
CA TYR A 386 2.05 -2.03 1.48
C TYR A 386 1.00 -1.40 2.40
N SER A 387 1.37 -0.39 3.17
CA SER A 387 0.54 0.19 4.24
C SER A 387 -0.86 0.62 3.78
N LEU A 388 -0.96 1.17 2.58
CA LEU A 388 -2.20 1.70 2.02
C LEU A 388 -3.24 0.60 1.73
N PHE A 389 -2.80 -0.64 1.47
CA PHE A 389 -3.63 -1.70 0.89
C PHE A 389 -4.34 -2.59 1.93
N HIS A 390 -4.27 -2.23 3.22
CA HIS A 390 -5.04 -2.93 4.25
C HIS A 390 -5.48 -1.97 5.36
N PRO A 391 -6.77 -1.97 5.76
CA PRO A 391 -7.31 -1.01 6.74
C PRO A 391 -6.60 -1.01 8.09
N ALA A 392 -6.10 -2.18 8.55
CA ALA A 392 -5.33 -2.26 9.79
C ALA A 392 -3.98 -1.53 9.75
N LEU A 393 -3.46 -1.21 8.56
CA LEU A 393 -2.16 -0.57 8.36
C LEU A 393 -2.30 0.85 7.84
N ARG A 394 -3.41 1.16 7.15
CA ARG A 394 -3.65 2.40 6.41
C ARG A 394 -3.54 3.65 7.28
N ASP A 395 -3.99 3.59 8.53
CA ASP A 395 -3.95 4.75 9.45
C ASP A 395 -2.52 5.24 9.74
N TYR A 396 -1.51 4.38 9.55
CA TYR A 396 -0.10 4.71 9.69
C TYR A 396 0.61 4.98 8.36
N SER A 397 -0.09 4.90 7.22
CA SER A 397 0.48 5.17 5.91
C SER A 397 0.82 6.66 5.74
N ALA A 398 2.00 6.94 5.23
CA ALA A 398 2.43 8.29 4.89
C ALA A 398 1.52 8.94 3.84
N ILE A 399 1.01 8.14 2.89
CA ILE A 399 0.09 8.59 1.85
C ILE A 399 -1.25 8.96 2.46
N ALA A 400 -1.85 8.09 3.27
CA ALA A 400 -3.13 8.34 3.94
C ALA A 400 -3.04 9.51 4.94
N ALA A 401 -1.87 9.75 5.52
CA ALA A 401 -1.60 10.90 6.38
C ALA A 401 -1.53 12.23 5.61
N GLY A 402 -1.33 12.19 4.29
CA GLY A 402 -1.23 13.37 3.43
C GLY A 402 0.18 13.98 3.36
N ALA A 403 1.24 13.18 3.53
CA ALA A 403 2.61 13.64 3.36
C ALA A 403 2.85 14.15 1.92
N ASP A 404 3.69 15.18 1.77
CA ASP A 404 3.95 15.81 0.47
C ASP A 404 4.85 14.95 -0.43
N TYR A 405 5.83 14.26 0.16
CA TYR A 405 6.77 13.38 -0.53
C TYR A 405 6.95 12.08 0.23
N ILE A 406 6.92 10.96 -0.46
CA ILE A 406 7.07 9.63 0.15
C ILE A 406 8.04 8.79 -0.68
N THR A 407 8.92 8.06 -0.01
CA THR A 407 9.79 7.06 -0.64
C THR A 407 9.38 5.65 -0.21
N HIS A 408 9.11 4.78 -1.18
CA HIS A 408 8.92 3.34 -0.95
C HIS A 408 10.08 2.53 -1.56
N SER A 409 10.71 1.66 -0.76
CA SER A 409 11.57 0.59 -1.30
C SER A 409 10.71 -0.60 -1.70
N ALA A 410 10.18 -0.59 -2.91
CA ALA A 410 9.30 -1.66 -3.38
C ALA A 410 9.93 -3.06 -3.20
N HIS A 411 11.24 -3.18 -3.46
CA HIS A 411 11.97 -4.43 -3.37
C HIS A 411 12.09 -5.04 -1.98
N LYS A 412 11.83 -4.28 -0.89
CA LYS A 412 12.00 -4.79 0.47
C LYS A 412 10.81 -5.60 0.94
N VAL A 413 9.61 -5.14 0.63
CA VAL A 413 8.38 -5.66 1.25
C VAL A 413 7.29 -6.04 0.26
N VAL A 414 7.35 -5.54 -0.98
CA VAL A 414 6.42 -5.86 -2.06
C VAL A 414 7.15 -6.52 -3.25
N SER A 415 6.41 -6.97 -4.27
CA SER A 415 6.94 -7.88 -5.31
C SER A 415 7.73 -7.17 -6.41
N ALA A 416 8.85 -6.52 -6.05
CA ALA A 416 9.73 -5.86 -7.00
C ALA A 416 11.17 -6.39 -6.89
N PHE A 417 11.96 -6.23 -7.96
CA PHE A 417 13.38 -6.60 -7.97
C PHE A 417 14.21 -5.68 -7.09
N SER A 418 15.32 -6.18 -6.54
CA SER A 418 16.27 -5.38 -5.76
C SER A 418 16.65 -4.10 -6.48
N GLN A 419 16.74 -2.97 -5.76
CA GLN A 419 16.91 -1.59 -6.23
C GLN A 419 15.64 -0.90 -6.75
N ALA A 420 14.55 -1.62 -7.00
CA ALA A 420 13.30 -0.98 -7.42
C ALA A 420 12.67 -0.17 -6.27
N SER A 421 12.33 1.08 -6.54
CA SER A 421 11.80 2.05 -5.58
C SER A 421 10.79 2.98 -6.25
N PHE A 422 9.84 3.50 -5.45
CA PHE A 422 8.93 4.58 -5.86
C PHE A 422 9.28 5.89 -5.14
N ILE A 423 9.08 7.00 -5.86
CA ILE A 423 8.86 8.32 -5.27
C ILE A 423 7.41 8.69 -5.53
N HIS A 424 6.66 9.01 -4.48
CA HIS A 424 5.30 9.54 -4.57
C HIS A 424 5.29 11.01 -4.18
N VAL A 425 4.49 11.81 -4.89
CA VAL A 425 4.40 13.25 -4.69
C VAL A 425 2.93 13.65 -4.58
N ASN A 426 2.59 14.31 -3.48
CA ASN A 426 1.28 14.94 -3.24
C ASN A 426 1.34 16.47 -3.15
N ASP A 427 2.54 17.04 -3.20
CA ASP A 427 2.78 18.48 -3.10
C ASP A 427 2.02 19.25 -4.21
N PRO A 428 1.09 20.18 -3.86
CA PRO A 428 0.39 20.99 -4.85
C PRO A 428 1.32 21.99 -5.57
N ASP A 429 2.45 22.37 -4.96
CA ASP A 429 3.43 23.32 -5.51
C ASP A 429 4.59 22.61 -6.23
N PHE A 430 4.43 21.34 -6.60
CA PHE A 430 5.46 20.52 -7.20
C PHE A 430 5.98 21.07 -8.53
N ASP A 431 7.26 21.44 -8.56
CA ASP A 431 7.97 21.83 -9.79
C ASP A 431 8.49 20.57 -10.52
N LYS A 432 7.70 20.11 -11.48
CA LYS A 432 7.98 18.90 -12.25
C LYS A 432 9.24 19.05 -13.11
N ASP A 433 9.50 20.23 -13.65
CA ASP A 433 10.64 20.44 -14.57
C ASP A 433 11.95 20.46 -13.78
N PHE A 434 11.97 21.16 -12.65
CA PHE A 434 13.13 21.14 -11.76
C PHE A 434 13.38 19.75 -11.17
N PHE A 435 12.33 19.03 -10.78
CA PHE A 435 12.46 17.65 -10.30
C PHE A 435 13.10 16.73 -11.35
N LYS A 436 12.74 16.86 -12.63
CA LYS A 436 13.34 16.07 -13.73
C LYS A 436 14.84 16.29 -13.84
N GLU A 437 15.29 17.55 -13.73
CA GLU A 437 16.72 17.85 -13.75
C GLU A 437 17.46 17.21 -12.57
N VAL A 438 16.91 17.32 -11.37
CA VAL A 438 17.48 16.66 -10.18
C VAL A 438 17.45 15.14 -10.32
N PHE A 439 16.37 14.59 -10.87
CA PHE A 439 16.24 13.16 -11.14
C PHE A 439 17.34 12.67 -12.10
N ALA A 440 17.57 13.40 -13.19
CA ALA A 440 18.60 13.09 -14.19
C ALA A 440 20.02 13.14 -13.61
N ILE A 441 20.30 14.06 -12.67
CA ILE A 441 21.61 14.14 -11.97
C ILE A 441 21.89 12.85 -11.17
N HIS A 442 20.84 12.21 -10.61
CA HIS A 442 20.99 11.09 -9.70
C HIS A 442 20.79 9.71 -10.33
N THR A 443 20.29 9.65 -11.56
CA THR A 443 19.94 8.40 -12.21
C THR A 443 20.77 8.16 -13.46
N SER A 444 20.90 6.89 -13.86
CA SER A 444 21.54 6.53 -15.12
C SER A 444 20.58 6.81 -16.30
N THR A 445 21.14 7.28 -17.41
CA THR A 445 20.43 7.37 -18.70
C THR A 445 20.14 6.00 -19.31
N SER A 446 20.68 4.92 -18.75
CA SER A 446 20.47 3.53 -19.19
C SER A 446 19.87 2.72 -18.05
N PRO A 447 18.60 2.94 -17.68
CA PRO A 447 17.95 2.21 -16.60
C PRO A 447 17.78 0.74 -16.97
N LYS A 448 17.80 -0.14 -15.97
CA LYS A 448 17.53 -1.55 -16.18
C LYS A 448 16.02 -1.79 -16.32
N TYR A 449 15.55 -2.15 -17.51
CA TYR A 449 14.12 -2.27 -17.83
C TYR A 449 13.42 -3.38 -17.06
N GLN A 450 14.11 -4.48 -16.68
CA GLN A 450 13.55 -5.48 -15.79
C GLN A 450 13.15 -4.91 -14.43
N LEU A 451 13.86 -3.87 -13.92
CA LEU A 451 13.48 -3.21 -12.67
C LEU A 451 12.21 -2.38 -12.86
N ILE A 452 12.09 -1.66 -13.98
CA ILE A 452 10.89 -0.88 -14.33
C ILE A 452 9.68 -1.82 -14.48
N ALA A 453 9.85 -2.93 -15.22
CA ALA A 453 8.81 -3.95 -15.37
C ALA A 453 8.37 -4.54 -14.02
N SER A 454 9.33 -4.79 -13.10
CA SER A 454 9.00 -5.30 -11.77
C SER A 454 8.19 -4.31 -10.93
N LEU A 455 8.38 -3.00 -11.12
CA LEU A 455 7.58 -1.96 -10.45
C LEU A 455 6.16 -1.91 -11.00
N ASP A 456 5.99 -2.05 -12.31
CA ASP A 456 4.68 -2.06 -12.96
C ASP A 456 3.83 -3.27 -12.55
N VAL A 457 4.41 -4.49 -12.60
CA VAL A 457 3.68 -5.70 -12.13
C VAL A 457 3.48 -5.73 -10.61
N CYS A 458 4.37 -5.10 -9.85
CA CYS A 458 4.20 -4.92 -8.41
C CYS A 458 2.96 -4.05 -8.10
N ARG A 459 2.78 -2.94 -8.84
CA ARG A 459 1.60 -2.10 -8.74
C ARG A 459 0.33 -2.89 -9.03
N GLN A 460 0.31 -3.64 -10.15
CA GLN A 460 -0.82 -4.48 -10.51
C GLN A 460 -1.18 -5.46 -9.39
N GLN A 461 -0.18 -6.14 -8.82
CA GLN A 461 -0.44 -7.07 -7.72
C GLN A 461 -1.02 -6.38 -6.49
N LEU A 462 -0.51 -5.21 -6.12
CA LEU A 462 -1.04 -4.44 -4.99
C LEU A 462 -2.49 -4.02 -5.23
N GLU A 463 -2.81 -3.54 -6.44
CA GLU A 463 -4.16 -3.12 -6.85
C GLU A 463 -5.15 -4.28 -6.80
N MET A 464 -4.77 -5.43 -7.36
CA MET A 464 -5.70 -6.55 -7.57
C MET A 464 -5.74 -7.53 -6.40
N GLU A 465 -4.64 -7.69 -5.65
CA GLU A 465 -4.49 -8.73 -4.64
C GLU A 465 -3.98 -8.20 -3.28
N GLY A 466 -3.62 -6.92 -3.18
CA GLY A 466 -2.97 -6.36 -1.99
C GLY A 466 -3.74 -6.63 -0.70
N TYR A 467 -5.03 -6.32 -0.66
CA TYR A 467 -5.89 -6.61 0.48
C TYR A 467 -5.91 -8.10 0.83
N LYS A 468 -6.15 -8.98 -0.15
CA LYS A 468 -6.24 -10.43 0.06
C LYS A 468 -4.96 -10.98 0.67
N ILE A 469 -3.81 -10.67 0.07
CA ILE A 469 -2.50 -11.18 0.51
C ILE A 469 -2.21 -10.69 1.93
N LEU A 470 -2.42 -9.40 2.21
CA LEU A 470 -2.18 -8.82 3.53
C LEU A 470 -3.11 -9.40 4.59
N ASN A 471 -4.40 -9.60 4.28
CA ASN A 471 -5.36 -10.20 5.19
C ASN A 471 -4.96 -11.65 5.56
N GLU A 472 -4.51 -12.45 4.58
CA GLU A 472 -3.98 -13.79 4.80
C GLU A 472 -2.70 -13.79 5.65
N LEU A 473 -1.77 -12.86 5.38
CA LEU A 473 -0.54 -12.73 6.15
C LEU A 473 -0.81 -12.34 7.60
N LEU A 474 -1.68 -11.37 7.84
CA LEU A 474 -2.07 -10.94 9.19
C LEU A 474 -2.74 -12.05 9.97
N SER A 475 -3.62 -12.83 9.32
CA SER A 475 -4.24 -14.02 9.90
C SER A 475 -3.20 -15.07 10.29
N ASN A 476 -2.24 -15.35 9.41
CA ASN A 476 -1.16 -16.30 9.66
C ASN A 476 -0.24 -15.85 10.81
N VAL A 477 0.02 -14.54 10.94
CA VAL A 477 0.78 -13.97 12.07
C VAL A 477 0.01 -14.12 13.37
N ALA A 478 -1.30 -13.89 13.39
CA ALA A 478 -2.15 -14.10 14.56
C ALA A 478 -2.13 -15.58 15.03
N GLU A 479 -2.20 -16.51 14.07
CA GLU A 479 -2.06 -17.95 14.34
C GLU A 479 -0.68 -18.26 14.97
N LEU A 480 0.40 -17.75 14.38
CA LEU A 480 1.77 -17.93 14.90
C LEU A 480 1.91 -17.39 16.33
N LYS A 481 1.41 -16.18 16.59
CA LYS A 481 1.42 -15.58 17.95
C LYS A 481 0.70 -16.48 18.96
N SER A 482 -0.49 -16.98 18.60
CA SER A 482 -1.28 -17.89 19.46
C SER A 482 -0.54 -19.21 19.73
N GLN A 483 0.14 -19.77 18.74
CA GLN A 483 0.92 -21.00 18.91
C GLN A 483 2.17 -20.77 19.76
N MET A 484 2.89 -19.66 19.55
CA MET A 484 4.12 -19.32 20.29
C MET A 484 3.85 -18.86 21.74
N ALA A 485 2.63 -18.41 22.05
CA ALA A 485 2.24 -18.07 23.43
C ALA A 485 2.41 -19.25 24.41
N LYS A 486 2.52 -20.49 23.90
CA LYS A 486 2.79 -21.70 24.71
C LYS A 486 4.28 -21.88 25.05
N PHE A 487 5.17 -21.14 24.42
CA PHE A 487 6.61 -21.23 24.69
C PHE A 487 6.96 -20.48 25.97
N LYS A 488 7.83 -21.06 26.80
CA LYS A 488 8.20 -20.47 28.09
C LYS A 488 9.40 -19.53 28.01
N ARG A 489 10.23 -19.70 26.97
CA ARG A 489 11.54 -19.03 26.85
C ARG A 489 11.68 -18.18 25.58
N LEU A 490 10.66 -18.19 24.74
CA LEU A 490 10.58 -17.38 23.53
C LEU A 490 9.26 -16.63 23.56
N LYS A 491 9.29 -15.38 23.18
CA LYS A 491 8.10 -14.52 23.15
C LYS A 491 8.12 -13.63 21.91
N ILE A 492 7.02 -13.61 21.15
CA ILE A 492 6.83 -12.54 20.16
C ILE A 492 6.45 -11.27 20.92
N LEU A 493 7.20 -10.19 20.68
CA LEU A 493 6.92 -8.90 21.30
C LEU A 493 5.57 -8.36 20.81
N SER A 494 4.81 -7.82 21.74
CA SER A 494 3.45 -7.29 21.56
C SER A 494 3.42 -5.77 21.82
N PRO A 495 2.35 -5.06 21.44
CA PRO A 495 2.19 -3.65 21.79
C PRO A 495 2.37 -3.35 23.27
N SER A 496 1.90 -4.23 24.16
CA SER A 496 2.09 -4.07 25.62
C SER A 496 3.56 -4.15 26.04
N ASP A 497 4.38 -4.93 25.33
CA ASP A 497 5.83 -4.97 25.59
C ASP A 497 6.49 -3.66 25.16
N PHE A 498 6.11 -3.11 24.00
CA PHE A 498 6.61 -1.81 23.55
C PHE A 498 6.18 -0.66 24.47
N ALA A 499 4.93 -0.69 25.00
CA ALA A 499 4.47 0.28 26.00
C ALA A 499 5.30 0.23 27.29
N ASN A 500 5.76 -0.95 27.71
CA ASN A 500 6.68 -1.10 28.84
C ASN A 500 8.10 -0.61 28.52
N MET A 501 8.55 -0.77 27.27
CA MET A 501 9.89 -0.32 26.82
C MET A 501 9.97 1.19 26.64
N PHE A 502 8.90 1.82 26.16
CA PHE A 502 8.85 3.22 25.76
C PHE A 502 7.67 3.93 26.42
N SER A 503 7.93 4.76 27.43
CA SER A 503 6.91 5.45 28.22
C SER A 503 5.98 6.37 27.40
N HIS A 504 6.35 6.72 26.18
CA HIS A 504 5.56 7.55 25.25
C HIS A 504 4.82 6.72 24.19
N PHE A 505 4.89 5.40 24.24
CA PHE A 505 4.32 4.52 23.20
C PHE A 505 2.81 4.76 23.01
N GLU A 506 2.04 4.77 24.10
CA GLU A 506 0.59 4.99 24.06
C GLU A 506 0.23 6.48 23.85
N SER A 507 0.92 7.41 24.55
CA SER A 507 0.62 8.83 24.45
C SER A 507 0.89 9.42 23.07
N ASP A 508 1.86 8.88 22.35
CA ASP A 508 2.24 9.33 21.01
C ASP A 508 1.60 8.47 19.91
N ASN A 509 0.65 7.58 20.28
CA ASN A 509 -0.07 6.69 19.37
C ASN A 509 0.88 5.89 18.45
N ILE A 510 1.99 5.39 19.01
CA ILE A 510 2.96 4.59 18.26
C ILE A 510 2.35 3.22 17.95
N GLY A 511 2.34 2.85 16.68
CA GLY A 511 1.91 1.53 16.23
C GLY A 511 3.08 0.54 16.08
N HIS A 512 2.74 -0.69 15.73
CA HIS A 512 3.70 -1.71 15.34
C HIS A 512 3.21 -2.48 14.12
N ASP A 513 4.06 -2.59 13.10
CA ASP A 513 3.80 -3.39 11.90
C ASP A 513 3.81 -4.89 12.25
N PRO A 514 2.67 -5.59 12.20
CA PRO A 514 2.59 -6.98 12.62
C PRO A 514 3.37 -7.94 11.70
N LEU A 515 3.73 -7.52 10.47
CA LEU A 515 4.53 -8.30 9.53
C LEU A 515 6.03 -8.26 9.85
N LYS A 516 6.44 -7.41 10.77
CA LYS A 516 7.77 -7.38 11.38
C LYS A 516 7.73 -8.08 12.74
N ILE A 517 8.02 -9.38 12.73
CA ILE A 517 7.90 -10.22 13.92
C ILE A 517 9.18 -10.14 14.73
N LEU A 518 9.14 -9.41 15.85
CA LEU A 518 10.22 -9.37 16.84
C LEU A 518 10.03 -10.49 17.86
N ILE A 519 11.04 -11.34 17.98
CA ILE A 519 11.02 -12.46 18.92
C ILE A 519 12.10 -12.22 19.97
N ASP A 520 11.70 -12.12 21.22
CA ASP A 520 12.59 -12.07 22.37
C ASP A 520 13.20 -13.46 22.61
N VAL A 521 14.53 -13.51 22.58
CA VAL A 521 15.35 -14.70 22.79
C VAL A 521 16.23 -14.59 24.04
N SER A 522 16.07 -13.53 24.83
CA SER A 522 16.92 -13.23 26.01
C SER A 522 16.87 -14.31 27.10
N ALA A 523 15.76 -15.07 27.18
CA ALA A 523 15.62 -16.17 28.14
C ALA A 523 16.23 -17.49 27.67
N LEU A 524 16.85 -17.57 26.49
CA LEU A 524 17.57 -18.74 26.02
C LEU A 524 18.99 -18.76 26.61
N ASP A 525 19.51 -19.98 26.91
CA ASP A 525 20.90 -20.17 27.40
C ASP A 525 21.92 -20.21 26.25
N TYR A 526 21.60 -19.55 25.11
CA TYR A 526 22.43 -19.52 23.91
C TYR A 526 22.79 -18.08 23.56
N SER A 527 24.00 -17.88 23.07
CA SER A 527 24.38 -16.60 22.48
C SER A 527 23.67 -16.40 21.12
N ASN A 528 23.50 -15.14 20.73
CA ASN A 528 22.92 -14.83 19.41
C ASN A 528 23.71 -15.44 18.25
N GLN A 529 25.04 -15.61 18.40
CA GLN A 529 25.85 -16.28 17.39
C GLN A 529 25.51 -17.77 17.26
N GLU A 530 25.22 -18.45 18.37
CA GLU A 530 24.78 -19.84 18.36
C GLU A 530 23.38 -19.98 17.76
N ILE A 531 22.45 -19.07 18.13
CA ILE A 531 21.10 -19.03 17.56
C ILE A 531 21.17 -18.77 16.04
N HIS A 532 21.98 -17.80 15.62
CA HIS A 532 22.18 -17.49 14.20
C HIS A 532 22.76 -18.70 13.44
N ARG A 533 23.79 -19.35 13.99
CA ARG A 533 24.40 -20.54 13.37
C ARG A 533 23.39 -21.68 13.24
N PHE A 534 22.63 -21.96 14.30
CA PHE A 534 21.59 -22.98 14.29
C PHE A 534 20.55 -22.72 13.19
N LEU A 535 19.99 -21.49 13.17
CA LEU A 535 18.96 -21.13 12.19
C LEU A 535 19.49 -21.17 10.75
N MET A 536 20.71 -20.69 10.53
CA MET A 536 21.32 -20.59 9.20
C MET A 536 21.85 -21.94 8.70
N ASP A 537 22.73 -22.59 9.50
CA ASP A 537 23.52 -23.74 9.04
C ASP A 537 22.75 -25.07 9.21
N GLU A 538 21.96 -25.20 10.28
CA GLU A 538 21.25 -26.47 10.56
C GLU A 538 19.82 -26.46 10.00
N VAL A 539 19.11 -25.32 10.07
CA VAL A 539 17.73 -25.22 9.61
C VAL A 539 17.60 -24.57 8.23
N GLY A 540 18.59 -23.76 7.82
CA GLY A 540 18.60 -23.03 6.55
C GLY A 540 17.56 -21.90 6.56
N LEU A 541 17.46 -21.15 7.66
CA LEU A 541 16.63 -19.96 7.82
C LEU A 541 17.50 -18.71 7.94
N GLU A 542 17.45 -17.85 6.92
CA GLU A 542 18.04 -16.53 6.96
C GLU A 542 17.09 -15.55 7.65
N ILE A 543 17.56 -14.93 8.73
CA ILE A 543 16.80 -13.98 9.55
C ILE A 543 17.25 -12.55 9.24
N GLU A 544 16.31 -11.62 9.19
CA GLU A 544 16.55 -10.23 8.79
C GLU A 544 17.54 -9.48 9.71
N LYS A 545 17.38 -9.64 11.03
CA LYS A 545 18.22 -8.94 12.01
C LYS A 545 18.32 -9.72 13.31
N PHE A 546 19.51 -9.64 13.92
CA PHE A 546 19.79 -10.08 15.29
C PHE A 546 20.25 -8.90 16.14
N THR A 547 19.68 -8.74 17.33
CA THR A 547 20.26 -7.91 18.41
C THR A 547 20.81 -8.83 19.50
N HIS A 548 21.24 -8.29 20.62
CA HIS A 548 21.67 -9.14 21.75
C HIS A 548 20.50 -9.88 22.44
N SER A 549 19.27 -9.44 22.27
CA SER A 549 18.08 -10.01 22.94
C SER A 549 16.96 -10.39 21.99
N THR A 550 16.97 -9.93 20.72
CA THR A 550 15.88 -10.17 19.79
C THR A 550 16.36 -10.69 18.44
N ILE A 551 15.47 -11.41 17.77
CA ILE A 551 15.55 -11.69 16.34
C ILE A 551 14.36 -11.03 15.63
N LEU A 552 14.60 -10.42 14.47
CA LEU A 552 13.59 -9.84 13.62
C LEU A 552 13.35 -10.74 12.41
N VAL A 553 12.13 -11.22 12.27
CA VAL A 553 11.64 -11.95 11.10
C VAL A 553 10.76 -11.03 10.28
N LEU A 554 11.08 -10.90 9.00
CA LEU A 554 10.32 -10.06 8.07
C LEU A 554 9.38 -10.95 7.23
N LEU A 555 8.08 -10.65 7.28
CA LEU A 555 7.11 -11.17 6.33
C LEU A 555 6.84 -10.12 5.24
N THR A 556 6.97 -10.54 3.99
CA THR A 556 6.71 -9.73 2.80
C THR A 556 5.50 -10.27 2.06
N LEU A 557 5.04 -9.61 0.99
CA LEU A 557 3.95 -10.14 0.15
C LEU A 557 4.24 -11.55 -0.38
N GLY A 558 5.51 -11.95 -0.49
CA GLY A 558 5.91 -13.32 -0.82
C GLY A 558 5.90 -14.31 0.36
N GLY A 559 5.34 -13.91 1.51
CA GLY A 559 5.27 -14.74 2.72
C GLY A 559 4.23 -15.84 2.57
N MET A 560 4.67 -17.11 2.50
CA MET A 560 3.77 -18.25 2.43
C MET A 560 3.56 -18.87 3.82
N ARG A 561 2.38 -19.45 4.06
CA ARG A 561 2.07 -20.20 5.28
C ARG A 561 3.13 -21.27 5.60
N SER A 562 3.66 -21.93 4.58
CA SER A 562 4.74 -22.94 4.74
C SER A 562 6.02 -22.38 5.36
N LYS A 563 6.38 -21.13 5.06
CA LYS A 563 7.52 -20.43 5.68
C LYS A 563 7.28 -20.20 7.18
N ILE A 564 6.06 -19.80 7.53
CA ILE A 564 5.65 -19.55 8.94
C ILE A 564 5.67 -20.86 9.73
N VAL A 565 5.12 -21.94 9.19
CA VAL A 565 5.17 -23.27 9.81
C VAL A 565 6.62 -23.75 10.00
N ARG A 566 7.49 -23.51 9.02
CA ARG A 566 8.92 -23.84 9.11
C ARG A 566 9.61 -23.05 10.22
N LEU A 567 9.34 -21.74 10.31
CA LEU A 567 9.84 -20.88 11.40
C LEU A 567 9.38 -21.42 12.77
N TYR A 568 8.08 -21.68 12.93
CA TYR A 568 7.54 -22.22 14.17
C TYR A 568 8.23 -23.54 14.59
N ASN A 569 8.41 -24.46 13.65
CA ASN A 569 9.08 -25.73 13.93
C ASN A 569 10.57 -25.58 14.28
N ALA A 570 11.24 -24.60 13.70
CA ALA A 570 12.63 -24.27 14.04
C ALA A 570 12.78 -23.69 15.44
N LEU A 571 11.80 -22.90 15.89
CA LEU A 571 11.80 -22.25 17.20
C LEU A 571 11.28 -23.18 18.32
N LYS A 572 10.58 -24.27 17.98
CA LYS A 572 10.09 -25.28 18.92
C LYS A 572 11.21 -26.19 19.44
#